data_d7ffbc443bbfb15595a693f123497176
#
_entry.id   d7ffbc443bbfb15595a693f123497176
#
_cell.length_a   1.000
_cell.length_b   1.000
_cell.length_c   1.000
_cell.angle_alpha   90.00
_cell.angle_beta   90.00
_cell.angle_gamma   90.00
#
_symmetry.space_group_name_H-M   'P 1'
#
loop_
_entity.id
_entity.type
_entity.pdbx_description
1 polymer ?
#
loop_
_entity_poly.entity_id
_entity_poly.type
_entity_poly.pdbx_seq_one_letter_code
_entity_poly.pdbx_strand_id
1 'polypeptide(L)'
;MLASSWFIHSDTNHPILVLTRDLLYNYWQTHDTLDNYFMFHVFLTIACDHLTAEYAKLPRLGNVEPHLMGKVLFEQFDEQRYQEITALSSMHKLTNKFSKENQEKADTFYQYILNH
;
A
#
# COMPACT_ATOMS: atom_id res chain seq x y z
N MET A 1 -4.01 9.45 -7.77
CA MET A 1 -4.32 8.84 -6.45
C MET A 1 -3.28 9.33 -5.46
N LEU A 2 -3.71 9.99 -4.41
CA LEU A 2 -2.82 10.60 -3.41
C LEU A 2 -2.07 9.59 -2.53
N ALA A 3 -2.67 8.44 -2.26
CA ALA A 3 -2.10 7.41 -1.39
C ALA A 3 -2.60 6.03 -1.77
N SER A 4 -1.83 5.02 -1.43
CA SER A 4 -2.26 3.62 -1.45
C SER A 4 -2.88 3.25 -0.12
N SER A 5 -3.96 2.48 -0.13
CA SER A 5 -4.65 2.02 1.07
C SER A 5 -4.13 0.70 1.65
N TRP A 6 -3.18 0.05 0.98
CA TRP A 6 -2.67 -1.26 1.41
C TRP A 6 -1.79 -1.20 2.67
N PHE A 7 -1.20 -0.03 2.94
CA PHE A 7 -0.45 0.22 4.17
C PHE A 7 -0.61 1.67 4.58
N ILE A 8 -1.14 1.91 5.77
CA ILE A 8 -1.30 3.24 6.36
C ILE A 8 -0.80 3.17 7.80
N HIS A 9 0.10 4.07 8.14
CA HIS A 9 0.60 4.27 9.50
C HIS A 9 0.42 5.74 9.88
N SER A 10 -0.02 5.99 11.10
CA SER A 10 -0.18 7.35 11.61
C SER A 10 -0.10 7.39 13.12
N ASP A 11 0.11 8.57 13.67
CA ASP A 11 -0.14 8.83 15.08
C ASP A 11 -1.61 8.69 15.41
N THR A 12 -1.91 8.43 16.67
CA THR A 12 -3.29 8.35 17.17
C THR A 12 -4.02 9.66 16.90
N ASN A 13 -5.23 9.56 16.36
CA ASN A 13 -6.08 10.72 16.05
C ASN A 13 -5.45 11.71 15.05
N HIS A 14 -4.65 11.24 14.12
CA HIS A 14 -4.12 12.10 13.06
C HIS A 14 -5.27 12.82 12.33
N PRO A 15 -5.26 14.17 12.22
CA PRO A 15 -6.40 14.95 11.75
C PRO A 15 -6.96 14.53 10.39
N ILE A 16 -6.08 14.20 9.43
CA ILE A 16 -6.49 13.76 8.09
C ILE A 16 -7.27 12.44 8.18
N LEU A 17 -6.82 11.47 8.99
CA LEU A 17 -7.51 10.18 9.13
C LEU A 17 -8.80 10.31 9.94
N VAL A 18 -8.84 11.19 10.94
CA VAL A 18 -10.07 11.49 11.68
C VAL A 18 -11.13 12.07 10.75
N LEU A 19 -10.77 13.05 9.92
CA LEU A 19 -11.71 13.64 8.96
C LEU A 19 -12.13 12.62 7.90
N THR A 20 -11.21 11.81 7.38
CA THR A 20 -11.52 10.73 6.41
C THR A 20 -12.52 9.73 7.01
N ARG A 21 -12.29 9.30 8.25
CA ARG A 21 -13.21 8.42 9.00
C ARG A 21 -14.59 9.03 9.14
N ASP A 22 -14.66 10.29 9.53
CA ASP A 22 -15.93 10.97 9.77
C ASP A 22 -16.72 11.16 8.46
N LEU A 23 -16.04 11.42 7.35
CA LEU A 23 -16.66 11.44 6.02
C LEU A 23 -17.21 10.06 5.63
N LEU A 24 -16.47 8.98 5.90
CA LEU A 24 -16.94 7.61 5.68
C LEU A 24 -18.16 7.28 6.55
N TYR A 25 -18.15 7.63 7.82
CA TYR A 25 -19.29 7.41 8.71
C TYR A 25 -20.52 8.16 8.24
N ASN A 26 -20.36 9.42 7.83
CA ASN A 26 -21.46 10.21 7.29
C ASN A 26 -22.04 9.60 5.99
N TYR A 27 -21.18 9.10 5.10
CA TYR A 27 -21.61 8.39 3.91
C TYR A 27 -22.48 7.17 4.26
N TRP A 28 -22.01 6.30 5.15
CA TRP A 28 -22.70 5.06 5.52
C TRP A 28 -23.98 5.27 6.35
N GLN A 29 -24.20 6.46 6.88
CA GLN A 29 -25.50 6.80 7.52
C GLN A 29 -26.63 6.95 6.52
N THR A 30 -26.34 7.25 5.27
CA THR A 30 -27.33 7.55 4.21
C THR A 30 -27.24 6.59 3.03
N HIS A 31 -26.25 5.72 2.98
CA HIS A 31 -25.98 4.76 1.91
C HIS A 31 -25.77 3.37 2.49
N ASP A 32 -26.30 2.37 1.82
CA ASP A 32 -26.15 0.94 2.14
C ASP A 32 -25.33 0.18 1.08
N THR A 33 -24.92 0.86 0.03
CA THR A 33 -24.11 0.34 -1.08
C THR A 33 -22.87 1.19 -1.32
N LEU A 34 -21.80 0.56 -1.83
CA LEU A 34 -20.58 1.24 -2.19
C LEU A 34 -20.66 1.71 -3.66
N ASP A 35 -20.84 3.01 -3.86
CA ASP A 35 -20.99 3.59 -5.21
C ASP A 35 -19.66 3.64 -5.97
N ASN A 36 -18.52 3.68 -5.27
CA ASN A 36 -17.19 3.75 -5.87
C ASN A 36 -16.19 2.91 -5.10
N TYR A 37 -15.50 1.99 -5.77
CA TYR A 37 -14.44 1.18 -5.18
C TYR A 37 -13.35 2.02 -4.50
N PHE A 38 -13.07 3.22 -5.01
CA PHE A 38 -12.06 4.14 -4.48
C PHE A 38 -12.61 5.16 -3.47
N MET A 39 -13.76 4.90 -2.86
CA MET A 39 -14.42 5.83 -1.92
C MET A 39 -13.47 6.31 -0.80
N PHE A 40 -12.70 5.40 -0.21
CA PHE A 40 -11.70 5.77 0.79
C PHE A 40 -10.69 6.79 0.25
N HIS A 41 -10.19 6.58 -0.97
CA HIS A 41 -9.21 7.48 -1.58
C HIS A 41 -9.82 8.85 -1.91
N VAL A 42 -11.09 8.87 -2.32
CA VAL A 42 -11.83 10.13 -2.56
C VAL A 42 -11.93 10.93 -1.26
N PHE A 43 -12.37 10.31 -0.17
CA PHE A 43 -12.50 10.99 1.11
C PHE A 43 -11.15 11.38 1.72
N LEU A 44 -10.13 10.55 1.56
CA LEU A 44 -8.77 10.90 1.95
C LEU A 44 -8.25 12.13 1.19
N THR A 45 -8.53 12.22 -0.11
CA THR A 45 -8.18 13.38 -0.94
C THR A 45 -8.90 14.62 -0.46
N ILE A 46 -10.19 14.55 -0.20
CA ILE A 46 -10.99 15.66 0.35
C ILE A 46 -10.41 16.12 1.70
N ALA A 47 -10.07 15.18 2.57
CA ALA A 47 -9.46 15.51 3.86
C ALA A 47 -8.10 16.21 3.71
N CYS A 48 -7.25 15.75 2.78
CA CYS A 48 -5.97 16.38 2.48
C CYS A 48 -6.14 17.78 1.90
N ASP A 49 -7.10 17.98 1.01
CA ASP A 49 -7.38 19.29 0.41
C ASP A 49 -7.95 20.28 1.42
N HIS A 50 -8.68 19.78 2.41
CA HIS A 50 -9.23 20.62 3.48
C HIS A 50 -8.19 20.94 4.57
N LEU A 51 -7.30 20.00 4.87
CA LEU A 51 -6.27 20.10 5.90
C LEU A 51 -4.87 20.27 5.26
N THR A 52 -4.71 21.32 4.46
CA THR A 52 -3.50 21.56 3.65
C THR A 52 -2.21 21.65 4.48
N ALA A 53 -2.28 22.26 5.67
CA ALA A 53 -1.14 22.37 6.57
C ALA A 53 -0.69 21.01 7.12
N GLU A 54 -1.62 20.14 7.45
CA GLU A 54 -1.33 18.77 7.89
C GLU A 54 -0.83 17.91 6.71
N TYR A 55 -1.44 18.08 5.54
CA TYR A 55 -0.99 17.38 4.33
C TYR A 55 0.45 17.74 3.95
N ALA A 56 0.85 19.00 4.11
CA ALA A 56 2.19 19.46 3.82
C ALA A 56 3.29 18.82 4.70
N LYS A 57 2.91 18.33 5.89
CA LYS A 57 3.82 17.64 6.82
C LYS A 57 4.01 16.16 6.49
N LEU A 58 3.17 15.57 5.62
CA LEU A 58 3.27 14.14 5.31
C LEU A 58 4.54 13.84 4.52
N PRO A 59 5.23 12.74 4.85
CA PRO A 59 6.35 12.29 4.05
C PRO A 59 5.87 11.87 2.65
N ARG A 60 6.63 12.27 1.63
CA ARG A 60 6.36 11.87 0.25
C ARG A 60 7.11 10.58 -0.05
N LEU A 61 6.42 9.46 0.04
CA LEU A 61 6.96 8.15 -0.28
C LEU A 61 6.55 7.76 -1.71
N GLY A 62 7.48 7.12 -2.43
CA GLY A 62 7.19 6.56 -3.75
C GLY A 62 6.19 5.41 -3.65
N ASN A 63 5.39 5.23 -4.69
CA ASN A 63 4.47 4.10 -4.80
C ASN A 63 5.01 2.98 -5.70
N VAL A 64 6.18 3.16 -6.29
CA VAL A 64 6.82 2.18 -7.19
C VAL A 64 7.68 1.21 -6.38
N GLU A 65 8.53 1.73 -5.52
CA GLU A 65 9.53 0.98 -4.77
C GLU A 65 8.93 -0.16 -3.93
N PRO A 66 7.81 0.04 -3.19
CA PRO A 66 7.18 -1.05 -2.45
C PRO A 66 6.64 -2.19 -3.31
N HIS A 67 6.43 -1.97 -4.60
CA HIS A 67 5.88 -2.98 -5.51
C HIS A 67 6.96 -3.76 -6.29
N LEU A 68 8.22 -3.33 -6.24
CA LEU A 68 9.29 -3.95 -7.04
C LEU A 68 9.51 -5.42 -6.67
N MET A 69 9.52 -5.75 -5.38
CA MET A 69 9.68 -7.14 -4.92
C MET A 69 8.54 -8.03 -5.44
N GLY A 70 7.30 -7.55 -5.39
CA GLY A 70 6.15 -8.29 -5.91
C GLY A 70 6.22 -8.56 -7.40
N LYS A 71 6.84 -7.68 -8.19
CA LYS A 71 7.02 -7.86 -9.63
C LYS A 71 8.01 -8.97 -9.99
N VAL A 72 9.02 -9.18 -9.16
CA VAL A 72 10.07 -10.17 -9.40
C VAL A 72 9.88 -11.46 -8.60
N LEU A 73 8.81 -11.56 -7.85
CA LEU A 73 8.61 -12.59 -6.83
C LEU A 73 8.84 -14.02 -7.32
N PHE A 74 8.43 -14.33 -8.55
CA PHE A 74 8.58 -15.66 -9.17
C PHE A 74 9.67 -15.75 -10.21
N GLU A 75 10.52 -14.72 -10.32
CA GLU A 75 11.74 -14.78 -11.12
C GLU A 75 12.85 -15.52 -10.36
N GLN A 76 13.87 -15.97 -11.08
CA GLN A 76 15.03 -16.58 -10.46
C GLN A 76 15.69 -15.62 -9.49
N PHE A 77 16.02 -16.10 -8.30
CA PHE A 77 16.65 -15.29 -7.26
C PHE A 77 18.02 -14.77 -7.71
N ASP A 78 18.24 -13.49 -7.45
CA ASP A 78 19.48 -12.78 -7.67
C ASP A 78 19.79 -11.93 -6.44
N GLU A 79 20.89 -12.21 -5.78
CA GLU A 79 21.29 -11.56 -4.53
C GLU A 79 21.49 -10.05 -4.70
N GLN A 80 22.16 -9.63 -5.76
CA GLN A 80 22.41 -8.22 -6.00
C GLN A 80 21.09 -7.46 -6.19
N ARG A 81 20.19 -8.01 -7.01
CA ARG A 81 18.87 -7.41 -7.25
C ARG A 81 18.01 -7.37 -5.98
N TYR A 82 18.10 -8.39 -5.16
CA TYR A 82 17.44 -8.42 -3.86
C TYR A 82 17.92 -7.28 -2.96
N GLN A 83 19.25 -7.09 -2.85
CA GLN A 83 19.85 -6.00 -2.07
C GLN A 83 19.44 -4.62 -2.60
N GLU A 84 19.44 -4.43 -3.91
CA GLU A 84 19.02 -3.18 -4.56
C GLU A 84 17.55 -2.84 -4.22
N ILE A 85 16.64 -3.82 -4.35
CA ILE A 85 15.22 -3.63 -4.07
C ILE A 85 14.98 -3.33 -2.59
N THR A 86 15.61 -4.08 -1.68
CA THR A 86 15.43 -3.89 -0.24
C THR A 86 16.05 -2.59 0.27
N ALA A 87 17.06 -2.05 -0.42
CA ALA A 87 17.62 -0.74 -0.11
C ALA A 87 16.69 0.43 -0.47
N LEU A 88 15.79 0.26 -1.44
CA LEU A 88 14.87 1.30 -1.90
C LEU A 88 13.66 1.48 -0.98
N SER A 89 13.22 0.43 -0.30
CA SER A 89 12.09 0.47 0.62
C SER A 89 12.23 -0.59 1.70
N SER A 90 11.84 -0.25 2.91
CA SER A 90 11.70 -1.21 4.02
C SER A 90 10.35 -1.91 4.04
N MET A 91 9.42 -1.50 3.18
CA MET A 91 8.07 -2.03 3.08
C MET A 91 7.84 -2.56 1.66
N HIS A 92 7.39 -3.80 1.54
CA HIS A 92 7.17 -4.46 0.26
C HIS A 92 5.77 -5.03 0.19
N LYS A 93 5.02 -4.64 -0.86
CA LYS A 93 3.73 -5.23 -1.16
C LYS A 93 3.92 -6.48 -2.00
N LEU A 94 3.60 -7.62 -1.42
CA LEU A 94 3.56 -8.90 -2.11
C LEU A 94 2.13 -9.26 -2.51
N THR A 95 1.98 -10.35 -3.27
CA THR A 95 0.68 -10.91 -3.65
C THR A 95 0.45 -12.27 -2.99
N ASN A 96 -0.79 -12.57 -2.69
CA ASN A 96 -1.24 -13.92 -2.32
C ASN A 96 -2.00 -14.62 -3.47
N LYS A 97 -2.10 -13.95 -4.63
CA LYS A 97 -2.79 -14.45 -5.82
C LYS A 97 -1.76 -14.97 -6.81
N PHE A 98 -1.42 -16.24 -6.73
CA PHE A 98 -0.50 -16.91 -7.63
C PHE A 98 -0.87 -18.38 -7.80
N SER A 99 -0.42 -18.99 -8.90
CA SER A 99 -0.64 -20.39 -9.20
C SER A 99 0.19 -21.31 -8.31
N LYS A 100 -0.25 -22.58 -8.17
CA LYS A 100 0.52 -23.59 -7.49
C LYS A 100 1.87 -23.84 -8.16
N GLU A 101 1.92 -23.76 -9.48
CA GLU A 101 3.16 -23.87 -10.27
C GLU A 101 4.17 -22.78 -9.85
N ASN A 102 3.76 -21.52 -9.73
CA ASN A 102 4.63 -20.46 -9.26
C ASN A 102 5.08 -20.67 -7.81
N GLN A 103 4.20 -21.18 -6.96
CA GLN A 103 4.53 -21.47 -5.56
C GLN A 103 5.61 -22.55 -5.44
N GLU A 104 5.56 -23.58 -6.29
CA GLU A 104 6.48 -24.72 -6.28
C GLU A 104 7.78 -24.47 -7.07
N LYS A 105 7.86 -23.37 -7.81
CA LYS A 105 9.02 -23.02 -8.61
C LYS A 105 10.26 -22.79 -7.74
N ALA A 106 11.31 -23.59 -7.96
CA ALA A 106 12.54 -23.51 -7.18
C ALA A 106 13.36 -22.24 -7.48
N ASP A 107 14.22 -21.86 -6.54
CA ASP A 107 15.22 -20.81 -6.68
C ASP A 107 14.66 -19.44 -7.09
N THR A 108 13.44 -19.12 -6.65
CA THR A 108 12.81 -17.83 -6.87
C THR A 108 12.99 -16.87 -5.68
N PHE A 109 12.75 -15.59 -5.89
CA PHE A 109 12.65 -14.62 -4.78
C PHE A 109 11.62 -15.06 -3.74
N TYR A 110 10.48 -15.63 -4.17
CA TYR A 110 9.46 -16.17 -3.28
C TYR A 110 10.02 -17.26 -2.36
N GLN A 111 10.73 -18.24 -2.90
CA GLN A 111 11.34 -19.31 -2.10
C GLN A 111 12.42 -18.78 -1.15
N TYR A 112 13.22 -17.82 -1.59
CA TYR A 112 14.22 -17.18 -0.73
C TYR A 112 13.56 -16.46 0.46
N ILE A 113 12.53 -15.67 0.23
CA ILE A 113 11.82 -14.92 1.29
C ILE A 113 11.16 -15.87 2.28
N LEU A 114 10.54 -16.97 1.83
CA LEU A 114 9.92 -17.96 2.72
C LEU A 114 10.93 -18.66 3.63
N ASN A 115 12.16 -18.85 3.18
CA ASN A 115 13.17 -19.62 3.90
C ASN A 115 14.13 -18.74 4.70
N HIS A 116 14.00 -17.45 4.63
CA HIS A 116 14.81 -16.46 5.33
C HIS A 116 13.94 -15.41 6.02
#